data_548511993fc754630a994741a1634f62
#
_entry.id   548511993fc754630a994741a1634f62
#
_cell.length_a   1.000
_cell.length_b   1.000
_cell.length_c   1.000
_cell.angle_alpha   90.00
_cell.angle_beta   90.00
_cell.angle_gamma   90.00
#
_symmetry.space_group_name_H-M   'P 1'
#
loop_
_entity.id
_entity.type
_entity.pdbx_description
1 polymer ?
#
loop_
_entity_poly.entity_id
_entity_poly.type
_entity_poly.pdbx_seq_one_letter_code
_entity_poly.pdbx_strand_id
1 'polypeptide(L)'
;MQVRHLIIVGILLGVFYGPGTSARDCLAQTTGQTSQPGIVSNISNRASTIERNAPDRVEIVNINLVGKNVRAISGGIRQGAGLTFGMQFTTADRFKWVEFRVTALTSTKLYRYFEGAAYFPIVGNENTHAEFWFGYLRRTEDGFFGIGPRIPNTSQTNYDREERAYNATLSHDFTKAIQAGLYVRVANNGTQNGEDDKDIPMDQLFSGNPNVVPITNWAPGFQTNTKIFSFGVFGEWDKRDNERGLTKGFYVYGRFSSADGLEYKNNPVFQDYGWLKTELDGRAYIPILSDRTSLAIRAFSEIVSLKGGSQIPFYDMSFLGGRSYLRGFKNFRFFGNNCLLFSGEFRQTIWQRSDQQGLDINFFADVGQVWGDNRSQTDPAVIQNKHFSGSNWRTGSGGGITFRVSKNFAARVDLGHSNERNLVYFSFSRGF
;
A
#
# COMPACT_ATOMS: atom_id res chain seq x y z
N MET A 1 31.49 -12.34 -10.93
CA MET A 1 30.24 -11.57 -11.18
C MET A 1 29.66 -10.93 -9.91
N GLN A 2 30.36 -10.90 -8.78
CA GLN A 2 29.91 -10.40 -7.47
C GLN A 2 30.42 -8.99 -7.08
N VAL A 3 31.28 -8.38 -7.87
CA VAL A 3 31.89 -7.07 -7.50
C VAL A 3 31.11 -5.86 -8.05
N ARG A 4 30.25 -6.04 -9.05
CA ARG A 4 29.50 -4.91 -9.67
C ARG A 4 28.32 -4.38 -8.84
N HIS A 5 27.76 -5.18 -7.92
CA HIS A 5 26.60 -4.75 -7.12
C HIS A 5 26.98 -3.97 -5.86
N LEU A 6 28.18 -4.16 -5.34
CA LEU A 6 28.68 -3.36 -4.22
C LEU A 6 29.03 -1.92 -4.64
N ILE A 7 29.39 -1.72 -5.90
CA ILE A 7 29.75 -0.40 -6.45
C ILE A 7 28.50 0.50 -6.60
N ILE A 8 27.33 -0.10 -6.87
CA ILE A 8 26.07 0.69 -7.04
C ILE A 8 25.59 1.28 -5.70
N VAL A 9 25.77 0.58 -4.59
CA VAL A 9 25.45 1.12 -3.25
C VAL A 9 26.44 2.21 -2.85
N GLY A 10 27.71 2.08 -3.23
CA GLY A 10 28.75 3.10 -3.00
C GLY A 10 28.55 4.36 -3.85
N ILE A 11 28.07 4.23 -5.08
CA ILE A 11 27.80 5.38 -5.98
C ILE A 11 26.55 6.16 -5.53
N LEU A 12 25.51 5.50 -5.01
CA LEU A 12 24.33 6.18 -4.44
C LEU A 12 24.67 6.97 -3.17
N LEU A 13 25.66 6.55 -2.40
CA LEU A 13 26.17 7.30 -1.24
C LEU A 13 27.17 8.40 -1.66
N GLY A 14 27.89 8.23 -2.76
CA GLY A 14 28.94 9.16 -3.22
C GLY A 14 28.44 10.38 -4.00
N VAL A 15 27.26 10.33 -4.61
CA VAL A 15 26.71 11.45 -5.40
C VAL A 15 26.14 12.59 -4.50
N PHE A 16 25.93 12.31 -3.21
CA PHE A 16 25.41 13.30 -2.23
C PHE A 16 26.47 13.92 -1.31
N TYR A 17 27.73 13.60 -1.49
CA TYR A 17 28.81 14.17 -0.68
C TYR A 17 29.65 15.13 -1.51
N GLY A 18 29.48 16.43 -1.26
CA GLY A 18 30.48 17.44 -1.63
C GLY A 18 31.79 17.17 -0.86
N PRO A 19 32.96 17.58 -1.41
CA PRO A 19 34.23 17.36 -0.75
C PRO A 19 34.30 18.18 0.55
N GLY A 20 34.12 17.55 1.71
CA GLY A 20 34.26 18.21 3.01
C GLY A 20 33.50 17.60 4.19
N THR A 21 32.56 16.69 4.00
CA THR A 21 31.82 16.07 5.14
C THR A 21 32.16 14.60 5.30
N SER A 22 32.60 14.20 6.50
CA SER A 22 32.92 12.80 6.78
C SER A 22 31.63 12.00 7.05
N ALA A 23 31.63 10.72 6.66
CA ALA A 23 30.51 9.80 6.89
C ALA A 23 30.13 9.67 8.39
N ARG A 24 31.01 10.06 9.29
CA ARG A 24 30.77 10.09 10.74
C ARG A 24 29.82 11.23 11.14
N ASP A 25 29.90 12.38 10.48
CA ASP A 25 29.09 13.57 10.84
C ASP A 25 27.63 13.40 10.43
N CYS A 26 27.36 12.64 9.35
CA CYS A 26 26.01 12.34 8.91
C CYS A 26 25.31 11.32 9.83
N LEU A 27 26.05 10.35 10.37
CA LEU A 27 25.55 9.39 11.36
C LEU A 27 25.32 10.04 12.74
N ALA A 28 26.13 11.04 13.10
CA ALA A 28 25.99 11.78 14.36
C ALA A 28 24.77 12.70 14.37
N GLN A 29 24.39 13.27 13.20
CA GLN A 29 23.18 14.11 13.10
C GLN A 29 21.88 13.33 13.16
N THR A 30 21.89 12.00 12.89
CA THR A 30 20.73 11.13 13.04
C THR A 30 20.56 10.58 14.47
N THR A 31 21.56 10.71 15.34
CA THR A 31 21.53 10.13 16.69
C THR A 31 21.40 11.14 17.84
N GLY A 32 21.42 12.43 17.54
CA GLY A 32 21.49 13.47 18.57
C GLY A 32 20.26 14.34 18.71
N GLN A 33 19.12 13.80 19.16
CA GLN A 33 18.12 14.59 19.90
C GLN A 33 17.29 13.69 20.82
N THR A 34 17.72 13.55 22.06
CA THR A 34 16.85 13.33 23.22
C THR A 34 16.11 14.65 23.51
N SER A 35 15.06 14.93 22.79
CA SER A 35 14.00 15.85 23.21
C SER A 35 12.80 15.02 23.60
N GLN A 36 12.22 15.31 24.78
CA GLN A 36 10.96 14.73 25.20
C GLN A 36 9.95 14.78 24.03
N PRO A 37 9.16 13.73 23.79
CA PRO A 37 8.19 13.73 22.72
C PRO A 37 7.10 14.76 23.07
N GLY A 38 7.20 15.97 22.52
CA GLY A 38 6.09 16.89 22.46
C GLY A 38 4.97 16.28 21.61
N ILE A 39 3.74 16.70 21.83
CA ILE A 39 2.53 16.30 21.10
C ILE A 39 2.77 16.24 19.59
N VAL A 40 3.62 17.09 19.06
CA VAL A 40 3.95 17.22 17.62
C VAL A 40 4.83 16.07 17.07
N SER A 41 5.67 15.41 17.88
CA SER A 41 6.47 14.27 17.42
C SER A 41 5.59 13.01 17.16
N ASN A 42 4.45 12.92 17.81
CA ASN A 42 3.47 11.85 17.58
C ASN A 42 2.68 12.07 16.28
N ILE A 43 2.52 13.31 15.82
CA ILE A 43 1.77 13.67 14.61
C ILE A 43 2.57 13.33 13.35
N SER A 44 3.87 13.62 13.33
CA SER A 44 4.74 13.29 12.17
C SER A 44 4.98 11.77 12.00
N ASN A 45 4.78 10.99 13.07
CA ASN A 45 4.85 9.53 13.04
C ASN A 45 3.49 8.86 12.78
N ARG A 46 2.39 9.60 12.87
CA ARG A 46 1.08 9.15 12.38
C ARG A 46 1.03 9.49 10.90
N ALA A 47 1.34 8.53 10.05
CA ALA A 47 0.95 8.63 8.65
C ALA A 47 -0.53 8.99 8.61
N SER A 48 -0.92 9.90 7.70
CA SER A 48 -2.34 10.24 7.55
C SER A 48 -3.15 8.95 7.44
N THR A 49 -4.37 8.95 7.94
CA THR A 49 -5.27 7.78 7.85
C THR A 49 -5.36 7.25 6.42
N ILE A 50 -5.18 8.13 5.43
CA ILE A 50 -5.14 7.78 4.00
C ILE A 50 -3.81 7.10 3.62
N GLU A 51 -2.68 7.54 4.15
CA GLU A 51 -1.38 6.88 3.93
C GLU A 51 -1.37 5.47 4.50
N ARG A 52 -2.06 5.23 5.63
CA ARG A 52 -2.23 3.90 6.19
C ARG A 52 -3.16 3.02 5.36
N ASN A 53 -4.17 3.63 4.74
CA ASN A 53 -5.21 2.95 3.99
C ASN A 53 -4.90 2.79 2.50
N ALA A 54 -3.73 3.27 2.02
CA ALA A 54 -3.22 2.95 0.70
C ALA A 54 -2.30 1.71 0.82
N PRO A 55 -2.83 0.50 0.67
CA PRO A 55 -2.11 -0.75 0.90
C PRO A 55 -0.90 -0.92 -0.04
N ASP A 56 -0.82 -0.09 -1.04
CA ASP A 56 0.16 -0.14 -2.11
C ASP A 56 1.36 0.78 -1.90
N ARG A 57 1.35 1.61 -0.85
CA ARG A 57 2.44 2.55 -0.63
C ARG A 57 3.67 1.84 -0.09
N VAL A 58 4.71 1.90 -0.87
CA VAL A 58 6.06 1.51 -0.44
C VAL A 58 6.57 2.56 0.54
N GLU A 59 7.16 2.11 1.63
CA GLU A 59 7.67 2.93 2.70
C GLU A 59 8.72 3.92 2.22
N ILE A 60 8.65 5.11 2.80
CA ILE A 60 9.44 6.26 2.41
C ILE A 60 10.72 6.29 3.23
N VAL A 61 11.87 6.32 2.58
CA VAL A 61 13.13 6.70 3.20
C VAL A 61 13.23 8.22 3.19
N ASN A 62 13.10 8.84 4.36
CA ASN A 62 13.21 10.28 4.53
C ASN A 62 14.64 10.68 4.89
N ILE A 63 15.26 11.56 4.11
CA ILE A 63 16.53 12.21 4.43
C ILE A 63 16.27 13.71 4.56
N ASN A 64 16.50 14.28 5.74
CA ASN A 64 16.41 15.71 5.95
C ASN A 64 17.53 16.41 5.19
N LEU A 65 17.22 17.25 4.20
CA LEU A 65 18.21 17.95 3.37
C LEU A 65 18.46 19.39 3.84
N VAL A 66 17.40 20.10 4.19
CA VAL A 66 17.47 21.52 4.56
C VAL A 66 16.52 21.81 5.70
N GLY A 67 17.05 21.91 6.92
CA GLY A 67 16.24 22.14 8.10
C GLY A 67 15.18 21.04 8.35
N LYS A 68 14.26 21.30 9.28
CA LYS A 68 13.19 20.32 9.62
C LYS A 68 12.06 20.25 8.58
N ASN A 69 11.97 21.17 7.66
CA ASN A 69 10.80 21.42 6.84
C ASN A 69 10.88 20.84 5.41
N VAL A 70 12.09 20.57 4.91
CA VAL A 70 12.30 20.00 3.56
C VAL A 70 12.99 18.66 3.68
N ARG A 71 12.42 17.63 3.09
CA ARG A 71 12.95 16.28 3.10
C ARG A 71 13.08 15.75 1.68
N ALA A 72 14.23 15.13 1.36
CA ALA A 72 14.30 14.27 0.19
C ALA A 72 13.70 12.91 0.54
N ILE A 73 12.96 12.37 -0.40
CA ILE A 73 12.28 11.09 -0.28
C ILE A 73 12.79 10.16 -1.35
N SER A 74 13.15 8.93 -0.98
CA SER A 74 13.41 7.83 -1.90
C SER A 74 12.49 6.66 -1.56
N GLY A 75 11.82 6.11 -2.56
CA GLY A 75 10.76 5.11 -2.39
C GLY A 75 9.37 5.75 -2.33
N GLY A 76 8.30 4.97 -2.21
CA GLY A 76 7.03 5.50 -1.75
C GLY A 76 5.90 5.65 -2.75
N ILE A 77 6.04 5.36 -4.05
CA ILE A 77 4.86 5.38 -4.92
C ILE A 77 4.18 4.02 -4.88
N ARG A 78 4.88 2.95 -5.27
CA ARG A 78 4.34 1.60 -5.32
C ARG A 78 5.42 0.54 -5.53
N GLN A 79 5.15 -0.70 -5.14
CA GLN A 79 5.95 -1.85 -5.54
C GLN A 79 5.84 -2.05 -7.07
N GLY A 80 6.97 -2.16 -7.76
CA GLY A 80 7.00 -2.26 -9.22
C GLY A 80 7.22 -0.94 -9.96
N ALA A 81 7.08 0.21 -9.30
CA ALA A 81 7.31 1.54 -9.90
C ALA A 81 8.77 1.84 -10.27
N GLY A 82 9.71 0.96 -9.95
CA GLY A 82 11.14 1.22 -10.10
C GLY A 82 11.71 2.08 -8.96
N LEU A 83 12.84 2.74 -9.21
CA LEU A 83 13.41 3.68 -8.25
C LEU A 83 12.57 4.95 -8.23
N THR A 84 12.13 5.33 -7.04
CA THR A 84 11.31 6.52 -6.80
C THR A 84 12.12 7.54 -6.01
N PHE A 85 11.98 8.80 -6.37
CA PHE A 85 12.63 9.93 -5.70
C PHE A 85 11.73 11.17 -5.77
N GLY A 86 11.92 12.05 -4.82
CA GLY A 86 11.18 13.31 -4.76
C GLY A 86 11.44 14.10 -3.51
N MET A 87 10.54 15.02 -3.22
CA MET A 87 10.68 15.97 -2.12
C MET A 87 9.37 16.09 -1.36
N GLN A 88 9.49 16.35 -0.07
CA GLN A 88 8.37 16.71 0.79
C GLN A 88 8.71 18.01 1.53
N PHE A 89 7.76 18.91 1.53
CA PHE A 89 7.76 20.10 2.37
C PHE A 89 6.70 19.95 3.45
N THR A 90 7.03 20.34 4.69
CA THR A 90 6.07 20.38 5.80
C THR A 90 6.25 21.63 6.64
N THR A 91 5.14 22.14 7.16
CA THR A 91 5.15 23.24 8.15
C THR A 91 5.08 22.72 9.58
N ALA A 92 5.36 21.44 9.81
CA ALA A 92 5.41 20.87 11.16
C ALA A 92 6.17 21.79 12.12
N ASP A 93 5.65 21.96 13.32
CA ASP A 93 6.18 22.86 14.36
C ASP A 93 6.10 24.39 14.07
N ARG A 94 5.61 24.80 12.90
CA ARG A 94 5.53 26.23 12.56
C ARG A 94 4.23 26.89 13.01
N PHE A 95 3.11 26.16 12.90
CA PHE A 95 1.80 26.61 13.33
C PHE A 95 1.20 25.60 14.32
N LYS A 96 0.65 26.08 15.43
CA LYS A 96 0.08 25.18 16.46
C LYS A 96 -1.28 24.56 16.05
N TRP A 97 -1.98 25.20 15.13
CA TRP A 97 -3.36 24.84 14.78
C TRP A 97 -3.52 24.16 13.42
N VAL A 98 -2.48 24.20 12.56
CA VAL A 98 -2.48 23.54 11.27
C VAL A 98 -1.08 23.13 10.84
N GLU A 99 -0.94 21.96 10.26
CA GLU A 99 0.26 21.51 9.55
C GLU A 99 -0.07 21.34 8.06
N PHE A 100 0.71 22.00 7.19
CA PHE A 100 0.64 21.77 5.76
C PHE A 100 1.74 20.82 5.33
N ARG A 101 1.39 19.90 4.42
CA ARG A 101 2.32 18.98 3.79
C ARG A 101 2.12 19.01 2.28
N VAL A 102 3.21 19.08 1.54
CA VAL A 102 3.23 18.94 0.08
C VAL A 102 4.30 17.92 -0.27
N THR A 103 3.94 16.91 -1.06
CA THR A 103 4.87 15.86 -1.51
C THR A 103 4.80 15.74 -3.02
N ALA A 104 5.95 15.66 -3.68
CA ALA A 104 6.07 15.38 -5.11
C ALA A 104 7.08 14.26 -5.33
N LEU A 105 6.65 13.17 -5.97
CA LEU A 105 7.48 12.01 -6.28
C LEU A 105 7.38 11.67 -7.76
N THR A 106 8.48 11.15 -8.30
CA THR A 106 8.51 10.51 -9.61
C THR A 106 9.34 9.24 -9.55
N SER A 107 9.17 8.35 -10.52
CA SER A 107 9.93 7.12 -10.59
C SER A 107 10.60 6.93 -11.95
N THR A 108 11.55 5.98 -12.02
CA THR A 108 12.24 5.60 -13.27
C THR A 108 11.29 4.98 -14.31
N LYS A 109 10.10 4.56 -13.92
CA LYS A 109 9.02 4.08 -14.78
C LYS A 109 7.94 5.14 -15.02
N LEU A 110 8.27 6.43 -14.83
CA LEU A 110 7.38 7.58 -15.05
C LEU A 110 6.11 7.60 -14.18
N TYR A 111 6.04 6.78 -13.11
CA TYR A 111 5.00 6.95 -12.11
C TYR A 111 5.15 8.33 -11.48
N ARG A 112 4.05 9.02 -11.27
CA ARG A 112 4.02 10.38 -10.72
C ARG A 112 3.06 10.42 -9.57
N TYR A 113 3.49 11.06 -8.50
CA TYR A 113 2.67 11.30 -7.32
C TYR A 113 2.85 12.74 -6.86
N PHE A 114 1.75 13.41 -6.64
CA PHE A 114 1.71 14.73 -6.01
C PHE A 114 0.61 14.73 -4.95
N GLU A 115 0.89 15.28 -3.79
CA GLU A 115 -0.10 15.49 -2.74
C GLU A 115 0.02 16.86 -2.10
N GLY A 116 -1.11 17.38 -1.64
CA GLY A 116 -1.21 18.47 -0.70
C GLY A 116 -2.13 18.08 0.45
N ALA A 117 -1.73 18.35 1.68
CA ALA A 117 -2.54 18.06 2.87
C ALA A 117 -2.52 19.23 3.84
N ALA A 118 -3.66 19.45 4.50
CA ALA A 118 -3.78 20.33 5.66
C ALA A 118 -4.31 19.49 6.82
N TYR A 119 -3.51 19.34 7.85
CA TYR A 119 -3.84 18.61 9.06
C TYR A 119 -4.09 19.58 10.22
N PHE A 120 -5.22 19.42 10.88
CA PHE A 120 -5.65 20.21 12.05
C PHE A 120 -5.57 19.31 13.28
N PRO A 121 -4.54 19.49 14.13
CA PRO A 121 -4.31 18.62 15.29
C PRO A 121 -5.33 18.77 16.39
N ILE A 122 -6.06 19.89 16.42
CA ILE A 122 -7.05 20.21 17.44
C ILE A 122 -8.31 20.76 16.79
N VAL A 123 -9.43 20.01 16.91
CA VAL A 123 -10.74 20.40 16.45
C VAL A 123 -11.71 20.31 17.65
N GLY A 124 -11.91 21.42 18.33
CA GLY A 124 -12.72 21.49 19.55
C GLY A 124 -12.03 20.97 20.81
N ASN A 125 -11.31 19.85 20.74
CA ASN A 125 -10.51 19.29 21.83
C ASN A 125 -9.22 18.64 21.30
N GLU A 126 -8.26 18.36 22.20
CA GLU A 126 -6.92 17.85 21.87
C GLU A 126 -6.93 16.42 21.28
N ASN A 127 -8.03 15.69 21.39
CA ASN A 127 -8.14 14.32 20.91
C ASN A 127 -8.85 14.22 19.55
N THR A 128 -9.36 15.34 19.02
CA THR A 128 -10.10 15.35 17.74
C THR A 128 -9.27 16.05 16.68
N HIS A 129 -9.13 15.43 15.52
CA HIS A 129 -8.28 15.86 14.43
C HIS A 129 -9.06 15.89 13.12
N ALA A 130 -8.75 16.86 12.26
CA ALA A 130 -9.27 16.88 10.90
C ALA A 130 -8.11 16.90 9.90
N GLU A 131 -8.31 16.28 8.75
CA GLU A 131 -7.37 16.30 7.64
C GLU A 131 -8.13 16.56 6.34
N PHE A 132 -7.62 17.51 5.54
CA PHE A 132 -7.99 17.69 4.15
C PHE A 132 -6.81 17.31 3.29
N TRP A 133 -7.05 16.45 2.32
CA TRP A 133 -6.02 15.93 1.46
C TRP A 133 -6.47 15.98 0.00
N PHE A 134 -5.52 16.34 -0.87
CA PHE A 134 -5.62 16.24 -2.31
C PHE A 134 -4.47 15.42 -2.84
N GLY A 135 -4.72 14.50 -3.78
CA GLY A 135 -3.70 13.69 -4.41
C GLY A 135 -3.91 13.56 -5.92
N TYR A 136 -2.80 13.57 -6.64
CA TYR A 136 -2.67 13.17 -8.02
C TYR A 136 -1.73 11.99 -8.10
N LEU A 137 -2.16 10.91 -8.74
CA LEU A 137 -1.36 9.72 -8.93
C LEU A 137 -1.52 9.21 -10.36
N ARG A 138 -0.40 9.06 -11.09
CA ARG A 138 -0.36 8.36 -12.37
C ARG A 138 0.52 7.13 -12.25
N ARG A 139 0.02 5.99 -12.72
CA ARG A 139 0.67 4.67 -12.70
C ARG A 139 0.66 4.09 -14.09
N THR A 140 1.79 4.15 -14.77
CA THR A 140 1.94 3.90 -16.21
C THR A 140 1.95 2.43 -16.61
N GLU A 141 2.21 1.50 -15.66
CA GLU A 141 2.46 0.08 -15.96
C GLU A 141 1.87 -0.86 -14.90
N ASP A 142 0.65 -0.60 -14.45
CA ASP A 142 0.01 -1.52 -13.50
C ASP A 142 -0.39 -2.83 -14.18
N GLY A 143 -0.08 -3.96 -13.56
CA GLY A 143 -0.43 -5.27 -14.11
C GLY A 143 -1.91 -5.60 -13.91
N PHE A 144 -2.52 -6.23 -14.92
CA PHE A 144 -3.84 -6.83 -14.84
C PHE A 144 -3.85 -8.19 -15.57
N PHE A 145 -4.46 -9.19 -14.95
CA PHE A 145 -4.50 -10.55 -15.48
C PHE A 145 -5.92 -11.00 -15.83
N GLY A 146 -6.92 -10.24 -15.42
CA GLY A 146 -8.33 -10.58 -15.44
C GLY A 146 -8.90 -10.75 -14.03
N ILE A 147 -10.19 -11.05 -13.95
CA ILE A 147 -10.94 -11.15 -12.68
C ILE A 147 -11.16 -12.62 -12.34
N GLY A 148 -10.70 -13.05 -11.18
CA GLY A 148 -10.89 -14.38 -10.62
C GLY A 148 -9.59 -15.04 -10.13
N PRO A 149 -9.71 -16.12 -9.34
CA PRO A 149 -8.57 -16.82 -8.74
C PRO A 149 -7.86 -17.77 -9.72
N ARG A 150 -8.44 -18.11 -10.86
CA ARG A 150 -7.96 -19.13 -11.80
C ARG A 150 -7.50 -18.59 -13.14
N ILE A 151 -7.42 -17.29 -13.31
CA ILE A 151 -6.95 -16.68 -14.55
C ILE A 151 -5.49 -17.12 -14.84
N PRO A 152 -5.13 -17.55 -16.05
CA PRO A 152 -3.78 -17.93 -16.40
C PRO A 152 -2.79 -16.78 -16.21
N ASN A 153 -1.56 -17.08 -15.79
CA ASN A 153 -0.51 -16.08 -15.65
C ASN A 153 -0.01 -15.52 -16.99
N THR A 154 -0.33 -16.20 -18.09
CA THR A 154 -0.07 -15.77 -19.47
C THR A 154 -0.98 -14.65 -19.95
N SER A 155 -2.10 -14.40 -19.25
CA SER A 155 -3.03 -13.29 -19.55
C SER A 155 -2.56 -11.95 -18.97
N GLN A 156 -1.27 -11.81 -18.67
CA GLN A 156 -0.74 -10.57 -18.15
C GLN A 156 -0.82 -9.46 -19.20
N THR A 157 -1.45 -8.37 -18.79
CA THR A 157 -1.50 -7.10 -19.50
C THR A 157 -1.04 -5.99 -18.56
N ASN A 158 -0.83 -4.80 -19.09
CA ASN A 158 -0.58 -3.61 -18.29
C ASN A 158 -1.50 -2.45 -18.70
N TYR A 159 -1.79 -1.58 -17.74
CA TYR A 159 -2.61 -0.39 -17.94
C TYR A 159 -2.02 0.81 -17.22
N ASP A 160 -2.26 1.99 -17.80
CA ASP A 160 -2.02 3.29 -17.18
C ASP A 160 -3.30 3.70 -16.42
N ARG A 161 -3.14 4.15 -15.18
CA ARG A 161 -4.20 4.75 -14.38
C ARG A 161 -3.80 6.11 -13.88
N GLU A 162 -4.61 7.10 -14.20
CA GLU A 162 -4.55 8.43 -13.62
C GLU A 162 -5.67 8.61 -12.60
N GLU A 163 -5.31 9.02 -11.39
CA GLU A 163 -6.26 9.31 -10.32
C GLU A 163 -6.04 10.72 -9.78
N ARG A 164 -7.12 11.47 -9.64
CA ARG A 164 -7.19 12.73 -8.88
C ARG A 164 -8.21 12.56 -7.79
N ALA A 165 -7.78 12.68 -6.54
CA ALA A 165 -8.67 12.44 -5.41
C ALA A 165 -8.59 13.57 -4.38
N TYR A 166 -9.74 13.84 -3.77
CA TYR A 166 -9.92 14.76 -2.65
C TYR A 166 -10.50 13.97 -1.51
N ASN A 167 -10.01 14.21 -0.31
CA ASN A 167 -10.48 13.53 0.88
C ASN A 167 -10.55 14.48 2.06
N ALA A 168 -11.59 14.33 2.87
CA ALA A 168 -11.70 14.96 4.18
C ALA A 168 -11.94 13.89 5.23
N THR A 169 -11.17 13.93 6.31
CA THR A 169 -11.24 12.98 7.41
C THR A 169 -11.42 13.72 8.72
N LEU A 170 -12.29 13.22 9.58
CA LEU A 170 -12.43 13.62 10.98
C LEU A 170 -12.18 12.39 11.84
N SER A 171 -11.25 12.48 12.78
CA SER A 171 -10.89 11.35 13.66
C SER A 171 -10.82 11.79 15.12
N HIS A 172 -11.07 10.85 16.02
CA HIS A 172 -11.01 11.04 17.46
C HIS A 172 -10.17 9.94 18.12
N ASP A 173 -9.22 10.35 18.96
CA ASP A 173 -8.41 9.46 19.79
C ASP A 173 -9.12 9.21 21.12
N PHE A 174 -9.77 8.05 21.26
CA PHE A 174 -10.39 7.63 22.52
C PHE A 174 -9.35 7.33 23.60
N THR A 175 -8.24 6.77 23.15
CA THR A 175 -7.03 6.52 23.96
C THR A 175 -5.80 6.67 23.08
N LYS A 176 -4.59 6.58 23.66
CA LYS A 176 -3.33 6.55 22.89
C LYS A 176 -3.26 5.37 21.90
N ALA A 177 -4.05 4.33 22.12
CA ALA A 177 -4.05 3.10 21.32
C ALA A 177 -5.30 2.96 20.44
N ILE A 178 -6.38 3.69 20.70
CA ILE A 178 -7.67 3.52 20.00
C ILE A 178 -8.04 4.83 19.34
N GLN A 179 -8.21 4.79 18.03
CA GLN A 179 -8.71 5.88 17.19
C GLN A 179 -9.91 5.40 16.38
N ALA A 180 -10.89 6.26 16.18
CA ALA A 180 -11.91 6.06 15.17
C ALA A 180 -12.24 7.37 14.46
N GLY A 181 -12.87 7.27 13.29
CA GLY A 181 -13.18 8.43 12.50
C GLY A 181 -14.12 8.14 11.34
N LEU A 182 -14.40 9.20 10.62
CA LEU A 182 -15.19 9.17 9.39
C LEU A 182 -14.43 9.92 8.30
N TYR A 183 -14.73 9.56 7.05
CA TYR A 183 -14.17 10.26 5.90
C TYR A 183 -15.16 10.38 4.76
N VAL A 184 -14.90 11.35 3.92
CA VAL A 184 -15.53 11.51 2.61
C VAL A 184 -14.44 11.65 1.55
N ARG A 185 -14.66 11.05 0.38
CA ARG A 185 -13.70 11.07 -0.72
C ARG A 185 -14.40 11.22 -2.06
N VAL A 186 -13.82 12.04 -2.94
CA VAL A 186 -14.18 12.11 -4.36
C VAL A 186 -12.93 11.76 -5.16
N ALA A 187 -13.04 10.82 -6.09
CA ALA A 187 -11.95 10.43 -6.96
C ALA A 187 -12.39 10.43 -8.42
N ASN A 188 -11.59 11.07 -9.27
CA ASN A 188 -11.68 10.96 -10.72
C ASN A 188 -10.59 10.01 -11.19
N ASN A 189 -10.96 8.99 -11.97
CA ASN A 189 -10.04 8.01 -12.51
C ASN A 189 -10.17 7.96 -14.04
N GLY A 190 -9.02 7.91 -14.72
CA GLY A 190 -8.91 7.55 -16.12
C GLY A 190 -8.01 6.34 -16.28
N THR A 191 -8.33 5.44 -17.20
CA THR A 191 -7.53 4.25 -17.51
C THR A 191 -7.35 4.09 -19.01
N GLN A 192 -6.16 3.67 -19.42
CA GLN A 192 -5.80 3.36 -20.80
C GLN A 192 -4.75 2.23 -20.82
N ASN A 193 -4.28 1.83 -22.02
CA ASN A 193 -3.17 0.88 -22.12
C ASN A 193 -1.95 1.40 -21.39
N GLY A 194 -1.21 0.50 -20.76
CA GLY A 194 0.05 0.83 -20.10
C GLY A 194 1.20 1.04 -21.07
N GLU A 195 2.32 1.51 -20.54
CA GLU A 195 3.51 1.89 -21.30
C GLU A 195 4.58 0.77 -21.35
N ASP A 196 4.36 -0.42 -20.75
CA ASP A 196 5.30 -1.54 -20.81
C ASP A 196 5.09 -2.38 -22.07
N ASP A 197 5.99 -2.24 -23.05
CA ASP A 197 5.96 -2.96 -24.32
C ASP A 197 6.21 -4.49 -24.18
N LYS A 198 6.59 -4.96 -23.00
CA LYS A 198 6.84 -6.39 -22.74
C LYS A 198 5.57 -7.18 -22.46
N ASP A 199 4.54 -6.51 -21.94
CA ASP A 199 3.25 -7.11 -21.67
C ASP A 199 2.28 -6.80 -22.81
N ILE A 200 1.26 -7.64 -22.98
CA ILE A 200 0.22 -7.42 -23.98
C ILE A 200 -0.57 -6.15 -23.60
N PRO A 201 -0.81 -5.19 -24.54
CA PRO A 201 -1.71 -4.07 -24.28
C PRO A 201 -3.08 -4.55 -23.79
N MET A 202 -3.62 -3.87 -22.76
CA MET A 202 -4.84 -4.36 -22.09
C MET A 202 -6.04 -4.44 -23.03
N ASP A 203 -6.18 -3.54 -24.01
CA ASP A 203 -7.29 -3.53 -24.98
C ASP A 203 -7.30 -4.70 -25.97
N GLN A 204 -6.17 -5.42 -26.10
CA GLN A 204 -6.11 -6.64 -26.91
C GLN A 204 -6.77 -7.85 -26.25
N LEU A 205 -6.79 -7.91 -24.90
CA LEU A 205 -7.37 -9.00 -24.15
C LEU A 205 -8.63 -8.60 -23.38
N PHE A 206 -8.75 -7.35 -22.98
CA PHE A 206 -9.84 -6.86 -22.13
C PHE A 206 -10.46 -5.57 -22.70
N SER A 207 -11.73 -5.37 -22.42
CA SER A 207 -12.44 -4.15 -22.81
C SER A 207 -13.29 -3.63 -21.65
N GLY A 208 -13.46 -2.32 -21.60
CA GLY A 208 -14.44 -1.67 -20.74
C GLY A 208 -15.88 -1.75 -21.25
N ASN A 209 -16.09 -2.21 -22.49
CA ASN A 209 -17.41 -2.35 -23.11
C ASN A 209 -17.84 -3.82 -23.17
N PRO A 210 -18.88 -4.24 -22.41
CA PRO A 210 -19.33 -5.63 -22.37
C PRO A 210 -19.97 -6.10 -23.68
N ASN A 211 -20.32 -5.19 -24.59
CA ASN A 211 -20.93 -5.52 -25.88
C ASN A 211 -19.91 -5.88 -26.98
N VAL A 212 -18.61 -5.68 -26.72
CA VAL A 212 -17.54 -5.86 -27.72
C VAL A 212 -16.74 -7.13 -27.48
N VAL A 213 -16.66 -7.61 -26.24
CA VAL A 213 -15.85 -8.78 -25.85
C VAL A 213 -16.69 -9.79 -25.07
N PRO A 214 -16.26 -11.08 -25.01
CA PRO A 214 -16.82 -12.03 -24.05
C PRO A 214 -16.79 -11.46 -22.62
N ILE A 215 -17.81 -11.80 -21.83
CA ILE A 215 -17.94 -11.28 -20.46
C ILE A 215 -16.71 -11.57 -19.59
N THR A 216 -16.02 -12.68 -19.85
CA THR A 216 -14.76 -13.04 -19.16
C THR A 216 -13.63 -12.05 -19.41
N ASN A 217 -13.67 -11.35 -20.53
CA ASN A 217 -12.67 -10.37 -20.96
C ASN A 217 -13.12 -8.92 -20.69
N TRP A 218 -14.22 -8.76 -19.98
CA TRP A 218 -14.70 -7.45 -19.59
C TRP A 218 -14.03 -6.96 -18.30
N ALA A 219 -13.43 -5.77 -18.37
CA ALA A 219 -12.84 -5.05 -17.23
C ALA A 219 -13.65 -3.78 -16.96
N PRO A 220 -14.60 -3.79 -16.01
CA PRO A 220 -15.44 -2.62 -15.71
C PRO A 220 -14.59 -1.39 -15.40
N GLY A 221 -14.84 -0.27 -16.10
CA GLY A 221 -14.08 0.96 -15.88
C GLY A 221 -12.79 1.11 -16.73
N PHE A 222 -12.42 0.11 -17.54
CA PHE A 222 -11.30 0.25 -18.47
C PHE A 222 -11.68 1.15 -19.66
N GLN A 223 -10.74 2.03 -20.06
CA GLN A 223 -10.93 3.06 -21.11
C GLN A 223 -12.11 4.00 -20.84
N THR A 224 -12.49 4.19 -19.58
CA THR A 224 -13.53 5.12 -19.18
C THR A 224 -13.00 6.09 -18.12
N ASN A 225 -13.53 7.30 -18.12
CA ASN A 225 -13.34 8.22 -17.02
C ASN A 225 -14.44 7.99 -16.00
N THR A 226 -14.08 7.70 -14.77
CA THR A 226 -15.04 7.51 -13.69
C THR A 226 -14.88 8.56 -12.62
N LYS A 227 -15.97 8.98 -12.03
CA LYS A 227 -16.00 9.85 -10.86
C LYS A 227 -16.75 9.16 -9.75
N ILE A 228 -16.04 8.80 -8.69
CA ILE A 228 -16.58 8.05 -7.56
C ILE A 228 -16.61 8.94 -6.32
N PHE A 229 -17.77 9.03 -5.70
CA PHE A 229 -17.94 9.56 -4.36
C PHE A 229 -17.97 8.41 -3.38
N SER A 230 -17.26 8.52 -2.27
CA SER A 230 -17.32 7.55 -1.20
C SER A 230 -17.31 8.22 0.17
N PHE A 231 -17.97 7.61 1.12
CA PHE A 231 -17.91 7.98 2.52
C PHE A 231 -17.84 6.72 3.38
N GLY A 232 -17.28 6.85 4.57
CA GLY A 232 -17.14 5.69 5.43
C GLY A 232 -16.69 6.05 6.84
N VAL A 233 -16.67 5.02 7.67
CA VAL A 233 -16.17 5.05 9.04
C VAL A 233 -15.02 4.08 9.17
N PHE A 234 -14.09 4.35 10.06
CA PHE A 234 -12.98 3.47 10.38
C PHE A 234 -12.69 3.46 11.87
N GLY A 235 -12.04 2.39 12.30
CA GLY A 235 -11.50 2.25 13.64
C GLY A 235 -10.15 1.55 13.63
N GLU A 236 -9.29 1.94 14.55
CA GLU A 236 -7.94 1.40 14.69
C GLU A 236 -7.65 1.14 16.17
N TRP A 237 -7.06 -0.02 16.46
CA TRP A 237 -6.52 -0.35 17.75
C TRP A 237 -5.07 -0.81 17.59
N ASP A 238 -4.12 0.05 17.96
CA ASP A 238 -2.68 -0.18 17.82
C ASP A 238 -2.00 -0.25 19.20
N LYS A 239 -1.59 -1.45 19.58
CA LYS A 239 -0.78 -1.75 20.76
C LYS A 239 0.55 -2.38 20.40
N ARG A 240 1.09 -2.06 19.22
CA ARG A 240 2.40 -2.54 18.82
C ARG A 240 3.50 -1.76 19.53
N ASP A 241 4.46 -2.49 20.08
CA ASP A 241 5.73 -1.94 20.55
C ASP A 241 6.74 -1.97 19.41
N ASN A 242 6.92 -0.84 18.74
CA ASN A 242 7.89 -0.67 17.66
C ASN A 242 9.22 -0.08 18.13
N GLU A 243 9.42 0.09 19.45
CA GLU A 243 10.56 0.83 19.99
C GLU A 243 11.83 0.01 20.08
N ARG A 244 11.73 -1.31 20.26
CA ARG A 244 12.87 -2.18 20.55
C ARG A 244 12.88 -3.45 19.72
N GLY A 245 13.91 -3.62 18.89
CA GLY A 245 14.14 -4.89 18.19
C GLY A 245 12.97 -5.36 17.32
N LEU A 246 12.51 -6.59 17.53
CA LEU A 246 11.34 -7.14 16.86
C LEU A 246 10.05 -6.55 17.44
N THR A 247 9.09 -6.26 16.57
CA THR A 247 7.76 -5.75 16.95
C THR A 247 7.05 -6.73 17.88
N LYS A 248 6.39 -6.21 18.91
CA LYS A 248 5.52 -6.97 19.83
C LYS A 248 4.15 -6.32 19.90
N GLY A 249 3.13 -7.10 20.32
CA GLY A 249 1.77 -6.60 20.50
C GLY A 249 0.87 -6.88 19.33
N PHE A 250 -0.15 -6.06 19.12
CA PHE A 250 -1.14 -6.30 18.08
C PHE A 250 -1.63 -4.98 17.45
N TYR A 251 -2.21 -5.14 16.27
CA TYR A 251 -2.85 -4.09 15.49
C TYR A 251 -4.16 -4.63 14.92
N VAL A 252 -5.24 -3.88 15.04
CA VAL A 252 -6.53 -4.18 14.42
C VAL A 252 -7.04 -2.92 13.75
N TYR A 253 -7.38 -3.02 12.49
CA TYR A 253 -7.99 -1.96 11.71
C TYR A 253 -9.28 -2.47 11.07
N GLY A 254 -10.31 -1.64 11.09
CA GLY A 254 -11.56 -1.90 10.39
C GLY A 254 -12.08 -0.65 9.69
N ARG A 255 -12.62 -0.84 8.49
CA ARG A 255 -13.26 0.22 7.71
C ARG A 255 -14.54 -0.30 7.07
N PHE A 256 -15.59 0.50 7.14
CA PHE A 256 -16.81 0.32 6.37
C PHE A 256 -17.06 1.55 5.52
N SER A 257 -17.36 1.36 4.25
CA SER A 257 -17.57 2.45 3.30
C SER A 257 -18.69 2.15 2.32
N SER A 258 -19.31 3.23 1.84
CA SER A 258 -20.26 3.26 0.74
C SER A 258 -19.65 4.08 -0.38
N ALA A 259 -19.74 3.60 -1.61
CA ALA A 259 -19.28 4.30 -2.80
C ALA A 259 -20.34 4.32 -3.88
N ASP A 260 -20.40 5.43 -4.62
CA ASP A 260 -21.34 5.64 -5.73
C ASP A 260 -20.65 6.39 -6.87
N GLY A 261 -20.94 5.99 -8.10
CA GLY A 261 -20.56 6.73 -9.30
C GLY A 261 -21.36 8.03 -9.39
N LEU A 262 -20.66 9.15 -9.64
CA LEU A 262 -21.29 10.46 -9.80
C LEU A 262 -21.66 10.78 -11.25
N GLU A 263 -21.40 9.88 -12.21
CA GLU A 263 -21.57 10.14 -13.64
C GLU A 263 -22.86 9.57 -14.19
N TYR A 264 -23.49 10.39 -14.90
CA TYR A 264 -24.64 10.41 -15.81
C TYR A 264 -25.37 9.09 -16.09
N LYS A 265 -26.56 8.97 -15.53
CA LYS A 265 -27.57 7.94 -15.81
C LYS A 265 -28.06 7.85 -17.27
N ASN A 266 -27.60 8.72 -18.18
CA ASN A 266 -28.16 8.84 -19.55
C ASN A 266 -27.26 8.33 -20.66
N ASN A 267 -26.13 7.65 -20.36
CA ASN A 267 -25.30 7.07 -21.38
C ASN A 267 -25.48 5.55 -21.40
N PRO A 268 -25.95 4.94 -22.51
CA PRO A 268 -26.24 3.50 -22.60
C PRO A 268 -24.98 2.61 -22.44
N VAL A 269 -23.79 3.19 -22.44
CA VAL A 269 -22.51 2.50 -22.23
C VAL A 269 -22.05 2.63 -20.78
N PHE A 270 -22.64 3.52 -19.98
CA PHE A 270 -22.23 3.73 -18.58
C PHE A 270 -22.91 2.74 -17.66
N GLN A 271 -22.08 1.99 -16.97
CA GLN A 271 -22.46 1.15 -15.88
C GLN A 271 -22.66 2.00 -14.65
N ASP A 272 -23.76 1.76 -13.93
CA ASP A 272 -23.91 2.29 -12.60
C ASP A 272 -22.83 1.68 -11.69
N TYR A 273 -21.97 2.49 -11.13
CA TYR A 273 -21.05 2.07 -10.11
C TYR A 273 -21.63 2.31 -8.74
N GLY A 274 -21.64 1.29 -7.88
CA GLY A 274 -22.15 1.44 -6.54
C GLY A 274 -21.90 0.20 -5.68
N TRP A 275 -21.25 0.39 -4.51
CA TRP A 275 -20.93 -0.71 -3.62
C TRP A 275 -20.80 -0.28 -2.16
N LEU A 276 -20.95 -1.26 -1.28
CA LEU A 276 -20.52 -1.21 0.11
C LEU A 276 -19.26 -2.05 0.25
N LYS A 277 -18.24 -1.56 0.99
CA LYS A 277 -16.99 -2.28 1.22
C LYS A 277 -16.66 -2.30 2.70
N THR A 278 -16.38 -3.50 3.21
CA THR A 278 -15.82 -3.72 4.54
C THR A 278 -14.39 -4.20 4.41
N GLU A 279 -13.47 -3.59 5.12
CA GLU A 279 -12.06 -3.99 5.21
C GLU A 279 -11.70 -4.28 6.66
N LEU A 280 -10.99 -5.38 6.88
CA LEU A 280 -10.46 -5.78 8.18
C LEU A 280 -8.99 -6.20 8.04
N ASP A 281 -8.10 -5.67 8.87
CA ASP A 281 -6.68 -6.03 8.94
C ASP A 281 -6.28 -6.24 10.41
N GLY A 282 -6.09 -7.47 10.79
CA GLY A 282 -5.64 -7.88 12.12
C GLY A 282 -4.21 -8.39 12.07
N ARG A 283 -3.34 -7.91 12.95
CA ARG A 283 -1.93 -8.32 13.05
C ARG A 283 -1.56 -8.57 14.49
N ALA A 284 -0.83 -9.67 14.75
CA ALA A 284 -0.30 -9.99 16.05
C ALA A 284 1.19 -10.31 15.95
N TYR A 285 1.96 -9.86 16.93
CA TYR A 285 3.41 -10.03 17.01
C TYR A 285 3.73 -10.63 18.38
N ILE A 286 4.06 -11.91 18.39
CA ILE A 286 4.17 -12.74 19.58
C ILE A 286 5.64 -13.09 19.78
N PRO A 287 6.31 -12.61 20.86
CA PRO A 287 7.65 -13.08 21.20
C PRO A 287 7.58 -14.56 21.57
N ILE A 288 8.50 -15.37 21.04
CA ILE A 288 8.62 -16.79 21.29
C ILE A 288 10.01 -17.05 21.87
N LEU A 289 10.09 -17.79 22.97
CA LEU A 289 11.35 -18.21 23.61
C LEU A 289 12.24 -17.07 24.09
N SER A 290 12.36 -15.97 23.39
CA SER A 290 13.20 -14.82 23.75
C SER A 290 12.75 -13.54 23.02
N ASP A 291 13.30 -12.38 23.44
CA ASP A 291 13.09 -11.10 22.75
C ASP A 291 13.73 -11.02 21.34
N ARG A 292 14.49 -12.04 20.96
CA ARG A 292 15.15 -12.16 19.65
C ARG A 292 14.36 -13.00 18.65
N THR A 293 13.26 -13.61 19.09
CA THR A 293 12.44 -14.50 18.25
C THR A 293 10.99 -14.07 18.33
N SER A 294 10.33 -13.89 17.21
CA SER A 294 8.91 -13.56 17.18
C SER A 294 8.17 -14.28 16.06
N LEU A 295 6.89 -14.53 16.30
CA LEU A 295 5.92 -14.94 15.30
C LEU A 295 5.03 -13.73 14.97
N ALA A 296 5.00 -13.32 13.72
CA ALA A 296 4.05 -12.34 13.21
C ALA A 296 2.93 -13.06 12.47
N ILE A 297 1.69 -12.73 12.79
CA ILE A 297 0.49 -13.31 12.17
C ILE A 297 -0.36 -12.15 11.66
N ARG A 298 -0.91 -12.29 10.44
CA ARG A 298 -1.84 -11.33 9.85
C ARG A 298 -3.05 -12.07 9.28
N ALA A 299 -4.24 -11.49 9.50
CA ALA A 299 -5.47 -11.81 8.81
C ALA A 299 -5.99 -10.54 8.15
N PHE A 300 -6.19 -10.58 6.83
CA PHE A 300 -6.69 -9.45 6.06
C PHE A 300 -7.87 -9.88 5.20
N SER A 301 -8.90 -9.04 5.14
CA SER A 301 -10.10 -9.31 4.34
C SER A 301 -10.70 -8.02 3.80
N GLU A 302 -11.18 -8.08 2.57
CA GLU A 302 -12.09 -7.08 1.98
C GLU A 302 -13.33 -7.80 1.46
N ILE A 303 -14.49 -7.30 1.84
CA ILE A 303 -15.80 -7.82 1.44
C ILE A 303 -16.59 -6.69 0.77
N VAL A 304 -17.06 -6.93 -0.44
CA VAL A 304 -17.81 -5.97 -1.25
C VAL A 304 -19.22 -6.50 -1.50
N SER A 305 -20.22 -5.65 -1.26
CA SER A 305 -21.61 -5.87 -1.66
C SER A 305 -22.01 -4.82 -2.68
N LEU A 306 -22.33 -5.25 -3.90
CA LEU A 306 -22.79 -4.34 -4.97
C LEU A 306 -24.20 -3.83 -4.68
N LYS A 307 -24.47 -2.58 -5.00
CA LYS A 307 -25.78 -1.94 -4.83
C LYS A 307 -26.63 -2.15 -6.09
N GLY A 308 -27.86 -2.65 -5.94
CA GLY A 308 -28.89 -2.59 -6.97
C GLY A 308 -28.52 -3.01 -8.39
N GLY A 309 -27.63 -4.01 -8.56
CA GLY A 309 -27.16 -4.41 -9.89
C GLY A 309 -26.01 -3.57 -10.45
N SER A 310 -25.49 -2.64 -9.67
CA SER A 310 -24.30 -1.84 -10.02
C SER A 310 -23.05 -2.71 -10.14
N GLN A 311 -21.97 -2.10 -10.64
CA GLN A 311 -20.65 -2.70 -10.78
C GLN A 311 -19.64 -2.00 -9.87
N ILE A 312 -18.45 -2.58 -9.76
CA ILE A 312 -17.26 -1.96 -9.19
C ILE A 312 -16.19 -1.87 -10.28
N PRO A 313 -15.52 -0.72 -10.49
CA PRO A 313 -14.43 -0.63 -11.43
C PRO A 313 -13.32 -1.63 -11.07
N PHE A 314 -12.70 -2.27 -12.07
CA PHE A 314 -11.71 -3.35 -11.83
C PHE A 314 -10.57 -2.90 -10.90
N TYR A 315 -10.16 -1.64 -10.98
CA TYR A 315 -9.07 -1.09 -10.18
C TYR A 315 -9.47 -0.74 -8.72
N ASP A 316 -10.77 -0.78 -8.37
CA ASP A 316 -11.29 -0.63 -7.00
C ASP A 316 -11.72 -1.98 -6.40
N MET A 317 -11.64 -3.08 -7.18
CA MET A 317 -11.83 -4.44 -6.69
C MET A 317 -10.76 -4.81 -5.66
N SER A 318 -11.07 -5.79 -4.84
CA SER A 318 -10.09 -6.42 -3.96
C SER A 318 -9.08 -7.22 -4.78
N PHE A 319 -7.82 -7.26 -4.32
CA PHE A 319 -6.79 -8.00 -5.04
C PHE A 319 -5.84 -8.73 -4.09
N LEU A 320 -5.15 -9.74 -4.61
CA LEU A 320 -4.06 -10.43 -3.97
C LEU A 320 -2.86 -10.56 -4.92
N GLY A 321 -1.67 -10.69 -4.32
CA GLY A 321 -0.40 -10.78 -5.01
C GLY A 321 0.55 -9.65 -4.61
N GLY A 322 1.85 -9.93 -4.71
CA GLY A 322 2.90 -9.00 -4.34
C GLY A 322 3.32 -9.09 -2.87
N ARG A 323 4.28 -8.28 -2.51
CA ARG A 323 4.97 -8.31 -1.23
C ARG A 323 4.05 -8.20 -0.01
N SER A 324 3.02 -7.38 -0.11
CA SER A 324 2.16 -7.05 1.04
C SER A 324 0.90 -7.92 1.16
N TYR A 325 0.54 -8.68 0.12
CA TYR A 325 -0.75 -9.37 0.09
C TYR A 325 -0.71 -10.85 -0.25
N LEU A 326 0.28 -11.36 -0.91
CA LEU A 326 0.47 -12.79 -1.17
C LEU A 326 1.82 -12.95 -1.86
N ARG A 327 2.86 -13.16 -1.08
CA ARG A 327 4.23 -13.27 -1.56
C ARG A 327 4.41 -14.53 -2.41
N GLY A 328 5.29 -14.48 -3.41
CA GLY A 328 5.46 -15.52 -4.40
C GLY A 328 4.67 -15.28 -5.70
N PHE A 329 3.72 -14.34 -5.69
CA PHE A 329 2.96 -13.92 -6.87
C PHE A 329 3.29 -12.48 -7.27
N LYS A 330 3.11 -12.15 -8.56
CA LYS A 330 3.23 -10.77 -9.06
C LYS A 330 2.23 -9.86 -8.35
N ASN A 331 2.52 -8.56 -8.31
CA ASN A 331 1.56 -7.56 -7.82
C ASN A 331 0.27 -7.65 -8.64
N PHE A 332 -0.89 -7.53 -7.96
CA PHE A 332 -2.20 -7.55 -8.62
C PHE A 332 -2.46 -8.82 -9.44
N ARG A 333 -1.95 -9.95 -8.97
CA ARG A 333 -2.10 -11.21 -9.70
C ARG A 333 -3.54 -11.72 -9.76
N PHE A 334 -4.31 -11.48 -8.71
CA PHE A 334 -5.69 -11.98 -8.58
C PHE A 334 -6.62 -10.84 -8.19
N PHE A 335 -7.68 -10.62 -8.95
CA PHE A 335 -8.74 -9.65 -8.66
C PHE A 335 -10.07 -10.35 -8.39
N GLY A 336 -10.88 -9.76 -7.51
CA GLY A 336 -12.23 -10.17 -7.21
C GLY A 336 -12.94 -9.10 -6.40
N ASN A 337 -14.25 -9.19 -6.23
CA ASN A 337 -14.96 -8.27 -5.36
C ASN A 337 -14.49 -8.42 -3.91
N ASN A 338 -14.16 -9.64 -3.51
CA ASN A 338 -13.78 -9.98 -2.15
C ASN A 338 -12.40 -10.63 -2.13
N CYS A 339 -11.70 -10.49 -1.01
CA CYS A 339 -10.49 -11.25 -0.74
C CYS A 339 -10.36 -11.64 0.73
N LEU A 340 -9.57 -12.69 0.97
CA LEU A 340 -9.15 -13.14 2.29
C LEU A 340 -7.70 -13.59 2.21
N LEU A 341 -6.88 -13.15 3.16
CA LEU A 341 -5.46 -13.47 3.26
C LEU A 341 -5.12 -13.80 4.71
N PHE A 342 -4.39 -14.89 4.90
CA PHE A 342 -3.66 -15.19 6.13
C PHE A 342 -2.16 -15.22 5.84
N SER A 343 -1.36 -14.60 6.70
CA SER A 343 0.09 -14.61 6.62
C SER A 343 0.67 -14.98 7.97
N GLY A 344 1.68 -15.85 7.96
CA GLY A 344 2.48 -16.18 9.13
C GLY A 344 3.96 -15.92 8.80
N GLU A 345 4.69 -15.32 9.74
CA GLU A 345 6.11 -15.04 9.57
C GLU A 345 6.87 -15.26 10.86
N PHE A 346 7.79 -16.23 10.84
CA PHE A 346 8.77 -16.44 11.89
C PHE A 346 9.95 -15.50 11.68
N ARG A 347 10.38 -14.78 12.71
CA ARG A 347 11.48 -13.81 12.71
C ARG A 347 12.47 -14.15 13.79
N GLN A 348 13.78 -14.17 13.44
CA GLN A 348 14.88 -14.42 14.35
C GLN A 348 15.96 -13.36 14.18
N THR A 349 16.29 -12.65 15.26
CA THR A 349 17.48 -11.79 15.29
C THR A 349 18.72 -12.66 15.48
N ILE A 350 19.59 -12.69 14.46
CA ILE A 350 20.83 -13.45 14.46
C ILE A 350 22.03 -12.62 14.90
N TRP A 351 21.97 -11.31 14.72
CA TRP A 351 22.98 -10.38 15.20
C TRP A 351 22.33 -9.08 15.67
N GLN A 352 22.80 -8.53 16.77
CA GLN A 352 22.27 -7.31 17.37
C GLN A 352 23.41 -6.48 17.98
N ARG A 353 23.54 -5.23 17.52
CA ARG A 353 24.47 -4.26 18.10
C ARG A 353 23.78 -3.36 19.14
N SER A 354 22.52 -3.04 18.90
CA SER A 354 21.66 -2.27 19.80
C SER A 354 20.20 -2.68 19.57
N ASP A 355 19.25 -2.21 20.37
CA ASP A 355 17.82 -2.48 20.19
C ASP A 355 17.31 -2.07 18.78
N GLN A 356 17.99 -1.10 18.16
CA GLN A 356 17.59 -0.55 16.85
C GLN A 356 18.44 -1.07 15.69
N GLN A 357 19.63 -1.63 15.95
CA GLN A 357 20.57 -2.11 14.93
C GLN A 357 20.77 -3.60 15.05
N GLY A 358 20.58 -4.31 13.94
CA GLY A 358 20.72 -5.76 13.93
C GLY A 358 20.44 -6.37 12.58
N LEU A 359 20.60 -7.68 12.53
CA LEU A 359 20.32 -8.54 11.38
C LEU A 359 19.33 -9.61 11.80
N ASP A 360 18.19 -9.64 11.09
CA ASP A 360 17.13 -10.61 11.31
C ASP A 360 17.00 -11.50 10.08
N ILE A 361 16.71 -12.79 10.30
CA ILE A 361 16.22 -13.71 9.28
C ILE A 361 14.73 -13.94 9.48
N ASN A 362 14.02 -14.17 8.41
CA ASN A 362 12.59 -14.47 8.45
C ASN A 362 12.23 -15.61 7.50
N PHE A 363 11.22 -16.38 7.89
CA PHE A 363 10.55 -17.38 7.07
C PHE A 363 9.05 -17.09 7.11
N PHE A 364 8.39 -17.18 5.97
CA PHE A 364 6.98 -16.84 5.87
C PHE A 364 6.18 -17.85 5.04
N ALA A 365 4.90 -17.92 5.34
CA ALA A 365 3.89 -18.57 4.54
C ALA A 365 2.64 -17.69 4.47
N ASP A 366 2.13 -17.51 3.26
CA ASP A 366 0.92 -16.75 2.97
C ASP A 366 -0.09 -17.67 2.29
N VAL A 367 -1.37 -17.52 2.63
CA VAL A 367 -2.47 -18.22 1.98
C VAL A 367 -3.64 -17.27 1.78
N GLY A 368 -4.17 -17.20 0.57
CA GLY A 368 -5.28 -16.29 0.29
C GLY A 368 -6.11 -16.70 -0.92
N GLN A 369 -7.28 -16.12 -1.04
CA GLN A 369 -8.13 -16.24 -2.21
C GLN A 369 -8.94 -14.98 -2.48
N VAL A 370 -9.31 -14.79 -3.74
CA VAL A 370 -10.30 -13.81 -4.20
C VAL A 370 -11.55 -14.53 -4.68
N TRP A 371 -12.72 -13.87 -4.61
CA TRP A 371 -13.99 -14.35 -5.12
C TRP A 371 -14.98 -13.20 -5.34
N GLY A 372 -16.19 -13.49 -5.84
CA GLY A 372 -17.27 -12.50 -5.99
C GLY A 372 -17.26 -11.84 -7.36
N ASP A 373 -17.09 -12.64 -8.42
CA ASP A 373 -17.28 -12.16 -9.80
C ASP A 373 -18.78 -12.14 -10.13
N ASN A 374 -19.35 -10.97 -10.30
CA ASN A 374 -20.79 -10.77 -10.55
C ASN A 374 -21.09 -10.33 -11.99
N ARG A 375 -20.14 -10.42 -12.93
CA ARG A 375 -20.28 -9.94 -14.31
C ARG A 375 -21.34 -10.69 -15.12
N SER A 376 -21.51 -12.00 -14.88
CA SER A 376 -22.56 -12.82 -15.50
C SER A 376 -22.97 -13.96 -14.58
N GLN A 377 -24.24 -14.34 -14.62
CA GLN A 377 -24.75 -15.50 -13.89
C GLN A 377 -24.81 -16.77 -14.72
N THR A 378 -24.57 -16.69 -16.02
CA THR A 378 -24.68 -17.82 -16.97
C THR A 378 -23.35 -18.33 -17.48
N ASP A 379 -22.27 -17.54 -17.40
CA ASP A 379 -20.94 -17.96 -17.85
C ASP A 379 -20.28 -18.89 -16.81
N PRO A 380 -19.91 -20.15 -17.20
CA PRO A 380 -19.32 -21.11 -16.27
C PRO A 380 -18.03 -20.62 -15.59
N ALA A 381 -17.19 -19.83 -16.29
CA ALA A 381 -15.95 -19.30 -15.73
C ALA A 381 -16.24 -18.23 -14.66
N VAL A 382 -17.26 -17.40 -14.87
CA VAL A 382 -17.71 -16.40 -13.90
C VAL A 382 -18.40 -17.07 -12.71
N ILE A 383 -19.24 -18.09 -12.95
CA ILE A 383 -19.91 -18.86 -11.89
C ILE A 383 -18.89 -19.48 -10.92
N GLN A 384 -17.79 -20.06 -11.43
CA GLN A 384 -16.74 -20.64 -10.59
C GLN A 384 -16.05 -19.62 -9.68
N ASN A 385 -16.00 -18.35 -10.08
CA ASN A 385 -15.37 -17.26 -9.33
C ASN A 385 -16.36 -16.55 -8.37
N LYS A 386 -17.65 -16.86 -8.45
CA LYS A 386 -18.69 -16.15 -7.71
C LYS A 386 -18.62 -16.38 -6.21
N HIS A 387 -18.31 -17.59 -5.80
CA HIS A 387 -18.38 -18.01 -4.41
C HIS A 387 -17.00 -18.35 -3.82
N PHE A 388 -16.87 -18.15 -2.54
CA PHE A 388 -15.75 -18.67 -1.76
C PHE A 388 -15.68 -20.20 -1.93
N SER A 389 -14.51 -20.73 -2.27
CA SER A 389 -14.32 -22.15 -2.56
C SER A 389 -12.99 -22.65 -2.03
N GLY A 390 -12.99 -23.82 -1.40
CA GLY A 390 -11.78 -24.48 -0.91
C GLY A 390 -10.72 -24.76 -2.00
N SER A 391 -11.13 -24.86 -3.27
CA SER A 391 -10.23 -25.10 -4.39
C SER A 391 -9.54 -23.85 -4.95
N ASN A 392 -9.91 -22.65 -4.48
CA ASN A 392 -9.41 -21.38 -4.99
C ASN A 392 -8.28 -20.78 -4.17
N TRP A 393 -7.86 -21.45 -3.10
CA TRP A 393 -6.73 -21.00 -2.28
C TRP A 393 -5.42 -20.96 -3.08
N ARG A 394 -4.68 -19.90 -2.90
CA ARG A 394 -3.34 -19.68 -3.43
C ARG A 394 -2.37 -19.57 -2.26
N THR A 395 -1.23 -20.24 -2.39
CA THR A 395 -0.21 -20.28 -1.34
C THR A 395 1.11 -19.77 -1.85
N GLY A 396 1.79 -18.99 -1.03
CA GLY A 396 3.14 -18.57 -1.25
C GLY A 396 3.97 -18.73 0.02
N SER A 397 5.23 -19.05 -0.12
CA SER A 397 6.15 -19.21 1.01
C SER A 397 7.53 -18.66 0.67
N GLY A 398 8.38 -18.51 1.66
CA GLY A 398 9.71 -18.01 1.41
C GLY A 398 10.46 -17.61 2.66
N GLY A 399 11.54 -16.90 2.45
CA GLY A 399 12.38 -16.38 3.53
C GLY A 399 13.12 -15.13 3.10
N GLY A 400 13.72 -14.47 4.06
CA GLY A 400 14.43 -13.25 3.79
C GLY A 400 15.35 -12.81 4.91
N ILE A 401 15.98 -11.68 4.67
CA ILE A 401 16.93 -11.05 5.58
C ILE A 401 16.53 -9.58 5.74
N THR A 402 16.51 -9.12 6.99
CA THR A 402 16.25 -7.71 7.34
C THR A 402 17.46 -7.13 8.06
N PHE A 403 18.05 -6.10 7.51
CA PHE A 403 19.12 -5.34 8.13
C PHE A 403 18.54 -4.07 8.75
N ARG A 404 18.45 -4.03 10.07
CA ARG A 404 18.00 -2.87 10.84
C ARG A 404 19.15 -1.88 11.01
N VAL A 405 18.97 -0.64 10.59
CA VAL A 405 19.98 0.44 10.68
C VAL A 405 19.63 1.42 11.78
N SER A 406 18.34 1.74 11.94
CA SER A 406 17.83 2.66 12.96
C SER A 406 16.38 2.31 13.33
N LYS A 407 15.79 3.06 14.27
CA LYS A 407 14.37 2.92 14.65
C LYS A 407 13.44 2.97 13.43
N ASN A 408 13.72 3.84 12.47
CA ASN A 408 12.84 4.14 11.35
C ASN A 408 13.34 3.60 10.00
N PHE A 409 14.50 2.94 9.96
CA PHE A 409 15.07 2.45 8.71
C PHE A 409 15.57 1.02 8.84
N ALA A 410 15.04 0.15 8.00
CA ALA A 410 15.52 -1.20 7.80
C ALA A 410 15.51 -1.53 6.31
N ALA A 411 16.54 -2.22 5.83
CA ALA A 411 16.59 -2.78 4.48
C ALA A 411 16.23 -4.27 4.56
N ARG A 412 15.31 -4.72 3.73
CA ARG A 412 14.83 -6.10 3.72
C ARG A 412 14.84 -6.67 2.30
N VAL A 413 15.27 -7.91 2.19
CA VAL A 413 15.24 -8.69 0.95
C VAL A 413 14.53 -10.00 1.26
N ASP A 414 13.46 -10.29 0.53
CA ASP A 414 12.72 -11.55 0.63
C ASP A 414 12.77 -12.31 -0.70
N LEU A 415 12.90 -13.63 -0.62
CA LEU A 415 12.68 -14.55 -1.73
C LEU A 415 11.33 -15.25 -1.49
N GLY A 416 10.37 -15.00 -2.36
CA GLY A 416 9.04 -15.62 -2.33
C GLY A 416 8.92 -16.67 -3.43
N HIS A 417 8.35 -17.82 -3.08
CA HIS A 417 8.06 -18.95 -3.95
C HIS A 417 6.57 -19.22 -4.03
N SER A 418 6.08 -19.54 -5.21
CA SER A 418 4.73 -20.06 -5.45
C SER A 418 4.75 -21.10 -6.58
N ASN A 419 3.59 -21.70 -6.86
CA ASN A 419 3.44 -22.60 -8.01
C ASN A 419 3.59 -21.91 -9.38
N GLU A 420 3.62 -20.57 -9.42
CA GLU A 420 3.80 -19.83 -10.68
C GLU A 420 5.26 -19.43 -10.91
N ARG A 421 5.98 -19.00 -9.86
CA ARG A 421 7.36 -18.47 -9.97
C ARG A 421 8.05 -18.23 -8.64
N ASN A 422 9.33 -17.88 -8.74
CA ASN A 422 10.14 -17.30 -7.68
C ASN A 422 10.25 -15.79 -7.90
N LEU A 423 10.09 -14.98 -6.83
CA LEU A 423 10.20 -13.53 -6.87
C LEU A 423 11.09 -13.02 -5.76
N VAL A 424 11.90 -12.02 -6.07
CA VAL A 424 12.73 -11.31 -5.09
C VAL A 424 12.07 -9.96 -4.81
N TYR A 425 11.88 -9.65 -3.55
CA TYR A 425 11.31 -8.39 -3.08
C TYR A 425 12.34 -7.60 -2.29
N PHE A 426 12.47 -6.33 -2.62
CA PHE A 426 13.29 -5.37 -1.88
C PHE A 426 12.36 -4.41 -1.15
N SER A 427 12.66 -4.10 0.11
CA SER A 427 11.96 -3.06 0.86
C SER A 427 12.88 -2.34 1.83
N PHE A 428 12.47 -1.14 2.20
CA PHE A 428 13.14 -0.31 3.18
C PHE A 428 12.29 -0.16 4.44
N SER A 429 11.74 -1.27 4.91
CA SER A 429 10.88 -1.34 6.08
C SER A 429 11.06 -2.61 6.88
N ARG A 430 10.46 -2.63 8.07
CA ARG A 430 10.51 -3.81 8.96
C ARG A 430 9.54 -4.95 8.60
N GLY A 431 8.78 -4.82 7.52
CA GLY A 431 7.72 -5.77 7.14
C GLY A 431 6.34 -5.33 7.65
N PHE A 432 5.31 -6.20 7.44
CA PHE A 432 3.93 -5.85 7.85
C PHE A 432 3.74 -5.85 9.35
#